data_da697b306a6a213097e46f13238207a3
#
_entry.id   da697b306a6a213097e46f13238207a3
#
_cell.length_a   1.000
_cell.length_b   1.000
_cell.length_c   1.000
_cell.angle_alpha   90.00
_cell.angle_beta   90.00
_cell.angle_gamma   90.00
#
_symmetry.space_group_name_H-M   'P 1'
#
loop_
_entity.id
_entity.type
_entity.pdbx_description
1 polymer ?
#
loop_
_entity_poly.entity_id
_entity_poly.type
_entity_poly.pdbx_seq_one_letter_code
_entity_poly.pdbx_strand_id
1 'polypeptide(L)'
;MLALYWFTLGLIYTIERVRTKNRDIAQLLKTTIRRELFLFDAQSTISIGAVYMDFKGSQTEKNLLAAFAGESQARTRYTFFASVAKKEGYEQIAALFEETAGNEKEHAELFFNHLKGGMIEINASYPAGVIASTAENLKAAAEGEKLEWGTLYPNFADVAEQEGFRDVARTFRSVAKVEAYHERRYLKLLTNVTEGKVFKKDAKIKWKCRNCGFVYEGSEVPEKCPVCGHPKSYFEVWCENY
;
A
#
# COMPACT_ATOMS: atom_id res chain seq x y z
N MET A 1 -0.05 -24.06 28.21
CA MET A 1 0.89 -25.11 27.72
C MET A 1 1.80 -25.66 28.82
N LEU A 2 2.40 -24.85 29.71
CA LEU A 2 3.27 -25.36 30.80
C LEU A 2 2.53 -26.26 31.82
N ALA A 3 1.29 -25.98 32.17
CA ALA A 3 0.54 -26.79 33.13
C ALA A 3 0.24 -28.21 32.66
N LEU A 4 -0.01 -28.43 31.35
CA LEU A 4 -0.19 -29.77 30.77
C LEU A 4 1.10 -30.59 30.77
N TYR A 5 2.24 -29.93 30.57
CA TYR A 5 3.56 -30.62 30.55
C TYR A 5 3.92 -31.19 31.92
N TRP A 6 3.61 -30.47 33.00
CA TRP A 6 3.82 -30.96 34.38
C TRP A 6 2.84 -32.07 34.78
N PHE A 7 1.61 -32.04 34.26
CA PHE A 7 0.62 -33.08 34.52
C PHE A 7 0.98 -34.40 33.88
N THR A 8 1.49 -34.37 32.63
CA THR A 8 1.96 -35.56 31.89
C THR A 8 3.21 -36.17 32.51
N LEU A 9 4.19 -35.35 32.93
CA LEU A 9 5.39 -35.83 33.63
C LEU A 9 5.07 -36.46 34.98
N GLY A 10 4.15 -35.89 35.75
CA GLY A 10 3.67 -36.45 37.02
C GLY A 10 2.99 -37.80 36.85
N LEU A 11 2.18 -37.96 35.79
CA LEU A 11 1.49 -39.23 35.46
C LEU A 11 2.48 -40.33 35.05
N ILE A 12 3.47 -40.00 34.24
CA ILE A 12 4.54 -40.93 33.78
C ILE A 12 5.34 -41.44 34.97
N TYR A 13 5.71 -40.56 35.91
CA TYR A 13 6.45 -40.92 37.12
C TYR A 13 5.65 -41.85 38.03
N THR A 14 4.34 -41.63 38.13
CA THR A 14 3.44 -42.48 38.93
C THR A 14 3.24 -43.85 38.33
N ILE A 15 3.16 -43.96 37.00
CA ILE A 15 3.07 -45.25 36.26
C ILE A 15 4.34 -46.10 36.44
N GLU A 16 5.51 -45.50 36.40
CA GLU A 16 6.76 -46.22 36.62
C GLU A 16 6.86 -46.79 38.05
N ARG A 17 6.39 -46.07 39.05
CA ARG A 17 6.41 -46.51 40.44
C ARG A 17 5.38 -47.62 40.71
N VAL A 18 4.25 -47.70 40.00
CA VAL A 18 3.25 -48.77 40.08
C VAL A 18 3.71 -50.03 39.31
N ARG A 19 4.52 -49.87 38.25
CA ARG A 19 5.01 -50.99 37.43
C ARG A 19 5.86 -52.03 38.21
N THR A 20 6.41 -51.64 39.37
CA THR A 20 7.21 -52.53 40.22
C THR A 20 6.40 -53.39 41.20
N LYS A 21 5.08 -53.11 41.38
CA LYS A 21 4.22 -53.77 42.41
C LYS A 21 3.06 -54.61 41.89
N ASN A 22 2.53 -54.29 40.71
CA ASN A 22 1.43 -55.10 40.13
C ASN A 22 1.29 -54.85 38.61
N ARG A 23 1.61 -55.87 37.79
CA ARG A 23 1.59 -55.76 36.32
C ARG A 23 0.20 -55.52 35.75
N ASP A 24 -0.85 -56.04 36.39
CA ASP A 24 -2.22 -55.97 35.88
C ASP A 24 -2.79 -54.55 36.04
N ILE A 25 -2.49 -53.87 37.16
CA ILE A 25 -2.88 -52.49 37.40
C ILE A 25 -2.15 -51.58 36.42
N ALA A 26 -0.88 -51.80 36.16
CA ALA A 26 -0.13 -51.02 35.20
C ALA A 26 -0.64 -51.16 33.75
N GLN A 27 -1.14 -52.35 33.38
CA GLN A 27 -1.75 -52.57 32.06
C GLN A 27 -3.14 -51.89 31.96
N LEU A 28 -3.95 -51.94 33.03
CA LEU A 28 -5.25 -51.29 33.09
C LEU A 28 -5.11 -49.76 33.00
N LEU A 29 -4.18 -49.20 33.74
CA LEU A 29 -3.90 -47.76 33.68
C LEU A 29 -3.44 -47.29 32.29
N LYS A 30 -2.58 -48.10 31.61
CA LYS A 30 -2.17 -47.78 30.24
C LYS A 30 -3.32 -47.81 29.24
N THR A 31 -4.25 -48.76 29.36
CA THR A 31 -5.41 -48.85 28.47
C THR A 31 -6.40 -47.73 28.72
N THR A 32 -6.64 -47.35 29.97
CA THR A 32 -7.50 -46.23 30.34
C THR A 32 -6.95 -44.91 29.90
N ILE A 33 -5.65 -44.65 30.15
CA ILE A 33 -4.99 -43.40 29.71
C ILE A 33 -4.93 -43.30 28.17
N ARG A 34 -4.71 -44.43 27.47
CA ARG A 34 -4.71 -44.43 26.00
C ARG A 34 -6.10 -44.15 25.44
N ARG A 35 -7.14 -44.60 26.11
CA ARG A 35 -8.54 -44.38 25.75
C ARG A 35 -8.94 -42.92 25.99
N GLU A 36 -8.54 -42.32 27.11
CA GLU A 36 -8.79 -40.91 27.43
C GLU A 36 -7.98 -39.98 26.51
N LEU A 37 -6.73 -40.29 26.20
CA LEU A 37 -5.93 -39.56 25.24
C LEU A 37 -6.50 -39.66 23.82
N PHE A 38 -7.03 -40.83 23.43
CA PHE A 38 -7.68 -41.01 22.13
C PHE A 38 -9.02 -40.27 22.04
N LEU A 39 -9.79 -40.23 23.13
CA LEU A 39 -11.03 -39.44 23.22
C LEU A 39 -10.74 -37.94 23.27
N PHE A 40 -9.66 -37.52 23.90
CA PHE A 40 -9.24 -36.12 23.94
C PHE A 40 -8.71 -35.67 22.55
N ASP A 41 -7.97 -36.49 21.83
CA ASP A 41 -7.51 -36.23 20.47
C ASP A 41 -8.67 -36.23 19.47
N ALA A 42 -9.67 -37.11 19.66
CA ALA A 42 -10.89 -37.11 18.85
C ALA A 42 -11.84 -35.94 19.12
N GLN A 43 -11.79 -35.34 20.33
CA GLN A 43 -12.53 -34.12 20.66
C GLN A 43 -11.74 -32.83 20.47
N SER A 44 -10.41 -32.90 20.37
CA SER A 44 -9.54 -31.76 20.13
C SER A 44 -9.15 -31.55 18.66
N THR A 45 -9.70 -32.32 17.73
CA THR A 45 -9.91 -31.82 16.38
C THR A 45 -11.09 -30.82 16.42
N ILE A 46 -10.97 -29.78 17.24
CA ILE A 46 -11.50 -28.50 16.85
C ILE A 46 -10.74 -28.19 15.58
N SER A 47 -11.29 -28.61 14.45
CA SER A 47 -11.08 -27.92 13.19
C SER A 47 -11.23 -26.45 13.58
N ILE A 48 -10.11 -25.73 13.62
CA ILE A 48 -10.14 -24.29 13.45
C ILE A 48 -10.63 -24.18 12.00
N GLY A 49 -11.92 -24.42 11.82
CA GLY A 49 -12.63 -24.03 10.64
C GLY A 49 -12.30 -22.56 10.53
N ALA A 50 -11.53 -22.18 9.52
CA ALA A 50 -11.38 -20.80 9.17
C ALA A 50 -12.81 -20.25 9.23
N VAL A 51 -13.08 -19.35 10.16
CA VAL A 51 -14.37 -18.65 10.19
C VAL A 51 -14.37 -17.93 8.84
N TYR A 52 -15.03 -18.54 7.87
CA TYR A 52 -15.21 -17.92 6.56
C TYR A 52 -16.14 -16.74 6.81
N MET A 53 -15.53 -15.58 7.02
CA MET A 53 -16.29 -14.35 7.14
C MET A 53 -16.91 -14.06 5.78
N ASP A 54 -18.21 -13.77 5.77
CA ASP A 54 -18.84 -13.31 4.52
C ASP A 54 -18.17 -12.01 4.09
N PHE A 55 -17.80 -11.91 2.83
CA PHE A 55 -17.22 -10.69 2.29
C PHE A 55 -18.19 -9.52 2.41
N LYS A 56 -19.47 -9.77 2.17
CA LYS A 56 -20.51 -8.74 2.22
C LYS A 56 -20.74 -8.30 3.68
N GLY A 57 -20.57 -7.01 3.94
CA GLY A 57 -20.67 -6.42 5.27
C GLY A 57 -19.36 -6.49 6.08
N SER A 58 -18.30 -7.11 5.56
CA SER A 58 -16.99 -7.17 6.22
C SER A 58 -16.33 -5.78 6.32
N GLN A 59 -15.34 -5.63 7.19
CA GLN A 59 -14.54 -4.41 7.24
C GLN A 59 -13.66 -4.28 5.99
N THR A 60 -13.22 -5.40 5.42
CA THR A 60 -12.47 -5.43 4.14
C THR A 60 -13.29 -4.82 3.00
N GLU A 61 -14.57 -5.16 2.88
CA GLU A 61 -15.43 -4.56 1.84
C GLU A 61 -15.54 -3.04 2.01
N LYS A 62 -15.69 -2.54 3.24
CA LYS A 62 -15.72 -1.10 3.54
C LYS A 62 -14.39 -0.42 3.24
N ASN A 63 -13.28 -1.05 3.61
CA ASN A 63 -11.93 -0.56 3.34
C ASN A 63 -11.65 -0.47 1.84
N LEU A 64 -12.08 -1.46 1.05
CA LEU A 64 -11.97 -1.43 -0.41
C LEU A 64 -12.74 -0.27 -1.02
N LEU A 65 -13.96 -0.02 -0.57
CA LEU A 65 -14.76 1.08 -1.08
C LEU A 65 -14.19 2.45 -0.64
N ALA A 66 -13.67 2.55 0.59
CA ALA A 66 -12.98 3.74 1.07
C ALA A 66 -11.70 4.01 0.25
N ALA A 67 -10.91 2.98 -0.05
CA ALA A 67 -9.73 3.10 -0.91
C ALA A 67 -10.12 3.51 -2.33
N PHE A 68 -11.10 2.85 -2.96
CA PHE A 68 -11.62 3.23 -4.27
C PHE A 68 -12.03 4.72 -4.33
N ALA A 69 -12.74 5.21 -3.32
CA ALA A 69 -13.12 6.62 -3.23
C ALA A 69 -11.90 7.53 -3.01
N GLY A 70 -10.91 7.08 -2.23
CA GLY A 70 -9.62 7.74 -2.00
C GLY A 70 -8.86 7.96 -3.30
N GLU A 71 -8.63 6.91 -4.07
CA GLU A 71 -7.96 6.98 -5.36
C GLU A 71 -8.72 7.83 -6.37
N SER A 72 -10.04 7.69 -6.41
CA SER A 72 -10.89 8.45 -7.33
C SER A 72 -10.80 9.96 -7.08
N GLN A 73 -10.77 10.40 -5.81
CA GLN A 73 -10.60 11.81 -5.47
C GLN A 73 -9.14 12.26 -5.69
N ALA A 74 -8.13 11.44 -5.39
CA ALA A 74 -6.72 11.76 -5.63
C ALA A 74 -6.46 11.97 -7.12
N ARG A 75 -6.93 11.06 -7.97
CA ARG A 75 -6.93 11.22 -9.43
C ARG A 75 -7.48 12.58 -9.86
N THR A 76 -8.64 12.94 -9.34
CA THR A 76 -9.29 14.20 -9.72
C THR A 76 -8.49 15.41 -9.23
N ARG A 77 -8.00 15.39 -7.99
CA ARG A 77 -7.16 16.48 -7.44
C ARG A 77 -5.87 16.65 -8.25
N TYR A 78 -5.20 15.56 -8.64
CA TYR A 78 -3.96 15.64 -9.42
C TYR A 78 -4.16 16.26 -10.79
N THR A 79 -5.30 16.09 -11.44
CA THR A 79 -5.61 16.84 -12.68
C THR A 79 -5.75 18.34 -12.44
N PHE A 80 -6.29 18.76 -11.28
CA PHE A 80 -6.33 20.16 -10.90
C PHE A 80 -4.93 20.71 -10.64
N PHE A 81 -4.07 19.96 -9.95
CA PHE A 81 -2.69 20.32 -9.66
C PHE A 81 -1.84 20.40 -10.94
N ALA A 82 -2.06 19.51 -11.89
CA ALA A 82 -1.45 19.55 -13.23
C ALA A 82 -1.79 20.86 -13.95
N SER A 83 -3.05 21.29 -13.90
CA SER A 83 -3.48 22.57 -14.51
C SER A 83 -2.78 23.77 -13.90
N VAL A 84 -2.57 23.78 -12.57
CA VAL A 84 -1.81 24.85 -11.90
C VAL A 84 -0.35 24.83 -12.33
N ALA A 85 0.30 23.66 -12.26
CA ALA A 85 1.71 23.51 -12.65
C ALA A 85 1.97 24.00 -14.09
N LYS A 86 1.06 23.72 -15.01
CA LYS A 86 1.13 24.19 -16.39
C LYS A 86 1.01 25.72 -16.49
N LYS A 87 0.10 26.32 -15.74
CA LYS A 87 -0.08 27.79 -15.70
C LYS A 87 1.15 28.50 -15.10
N GLU A 88 1.80 27.86 -14.13
CA GLU A 88 3.03 28.37 -13.50
C GLU A 88 4.29 28.08 -14.34
N GLY A 89 4.17 27.41 -15.48
CA GLY A 89 5.25 27.14 -16.38
C GLY A 89 6.11 25.93 -16.03
N TYR A 90 5.52 24.91 -15.43
CA TYR A 90 6.17 23.64 -15.06
C TYR A 90 5.59 22.48 -15.86
N GLU A 91 5.81 22.44 -17.19
CA GLU A 91 5.22 21.44 -18.09
C GLU A 91 5.56 19.98 -17.70
N GLN A 92 6.77 19.73 -17.20
CA GLN A 92 7.15 18.40 -16.72
C GLN A 92 6.38 18.03 -15.47
N ILE A 93 6.24 18.94 -14.51
CA ILE A 93 5.51 18.67 -13.26
C ILE A 93 4.04 18.44 -13.56
N ALA A 94 3.45 19.22 -14.48
CA ALA A 94 2.08 19.01 -14.93
C ALA A 94 1.89 17.60 -15.51
N ALA A 95 2.78 17.18 -16.40
CA ALA A 95 2.70 15.84 -17.00
C ALA A 95 2.88 14.70 -15.97
N LEU A 96 3.71 14.91 -14.93
CA LEU A 96 3.90 13.95 -13.86
C LEU A 96 2.67 13.85 -12.95
N PHE A 97 1.95 14.94 -12.71
CA PHE A 97 0.64 14.89 -12.05
C PHE A 97 -0.41 14.16 -12.90
N GLU A 98 -0.44 14.38 -14.21
CA GLU A 98 -1.34 13.68 -15.13
C GLU A 98 -1.04 12.18 -15.18
N GLU A 99 0.26 11.81 -15.23
CA GLU A 99 0.70 10.42 -15.17
C GLU A 99 0.25 9.74 -13.87
N THR A 100 0.50 10.39 -12.71
CA THR A 100 0.06 9.85 -11.43
C THR A 100 -1.46 9.76 -11.36
N ALA A 101 -2.20 10.77 -11.84
CA ALA A 101 -3.66 10.68 -11.92
C ALA A 101 -4.14 9.46 -12.76
N GLY A 102 -3.38 9.06 -13.77
CA GLY A 102 -3.59 7.82 -14.51
C GLY A 102 -3.33 6.58 -13.65
N ASN A 103 -2.28 6.59 -12.82
CA ASN A 103 -1.98 5.49 -11.91
C ASN A 103 -3.10 5.33 -10.85
N GLU A 104 -3.59 6.44 -10.24
CA GLU A 104 -4.67 6.38 -9.25
C GLU A 104 -5.98 5.85 -9.85
N LYS A 105 -6.22 6.08 -11.14
CA LYS A 105 -7.34 5.44 -11.83
C LYS A 105 -7.20 3.92 -11.84
N GLU A 106 -6.01 3.39 -12.13
CA GLU A 106 -5.74 1.95 -12.13
C GLU A 106 -5.81 1.36 -10.71
N HIS A 107 -5.30 2.07 -9.69
CA HIS A 107 -5.45 1.65 -8.29
C HIS A 107 -6.93 1.59 -7.87
N ALA A 108 -7.71 2.59 -8.23
CA ALA A 108 -9.16 2.60 -8.02
C ALA A 108 -9.82 1.38 -8.67
N GLU A 109 -9.45 1.04 -9.91
CA GLU A 109 -9.98 -0.14 -10.63
C GLU A 109 -9.58 -1.45 -9.94
N LEU A 110 -8.34 -1.57 -9.46
CA LEU A 110 -7.88 -2.74 -8.70
C LEU A 110 -8.73 -2.97 -7.44
N PHE A 111 -9.01 -1.93 -6.67
CA PHE A 111 -9.86 -2.03 -5.47
C PHE A 111 -11.31 -2.32 -5.84
N PHE A 112 -11.84 -1.67 -6.87
CA PHE A 112 -13.21 -1.87 -7.33
C PHE A 112 -13.47 -3.31 -7.82
N ASN A 113 -12.50 -3.95 -8.47
CA ASN A 113 -12.60 -5.31 -8.97
C ASN A 113 -12.73 -6.38 -7.86
N HIS A 114 -12.35 -6.07 -6.64
CA HIS A 114 -12.60 -6.94 -5.49
C HIS A 114 -14.05 -6.84 -4.96
N LEU A 115 -14.77 -5.74 -5.23
CA LEU A 115 -16.13 -5.52 -4.76
C LEU A 115 -17.12 -6.44 -5.48
N LYS A 116 -18.19 -6.84 -4.79
CA LYS A 116 -19.19 -7.81 -5.28
C LYS A 116 -20.55 -7.17 -5.58
N GLY A 117 -20.56 -5.86 -5.78
CA GLY A 117 -21.76 -5.10 -6.12
C GLY A 117 -22.64 -4.73 -4.92
N GLY A 118 -23.67 -3.95 -5.20
CA GLY A 118 -24.58 -3.39 -4.19
C GLY A 118 -24.24 -1.95 -3.84
N MET A 119 -24.96 -1.44 -2.82
CA MET A 119 -24.73 -0.11 -2.25
C MET A 119 -24.17 -0.31 -0.84
N ILE A 120 -23.07 0.36 -0.55
CA ILE A 120 -22.33 0.25 0.73
C ILE A 120 -22.13 1.65 1.25
N GLU A 121 -22.52 1.88 2.50
CA GLU A 121 -22.21 3.11 3.21
C GLU A 121 -20.79 3.02 3.81
N ILE A 122 -19.98 4.06 3.60
CA ILE A 122 -18.65 4.17 4.19
C ILE A 122 -18.56 5.44 5.03
N ASN A 123 -17.70 5.41 6.05
CA ASN A 123 -17.26 6.58 6.80
C ASN A 123 -15.75 6.73 6.58
N ALA A 124 -15.35 7.77 5.84
CA ALA A 124 -13.97 8.04 5.50
C ALA A 124 -13.72 9.55 5.44
N SER A 125 -12.47 9.95 5.62
CA SER A 125 -12.05 11.35 5.56
C SER A 125 -11.10 11.56 4.38
N TYR A 126 -11.38 12.59 3.59
CA TYR A 126 -10.57 12.96 2.44
C TYR A 126 -10.18 14.43 2.50
N PRO A 127 -9.10 14.87 1.82
CA PRO A 127 -8.73 16.28 1.74
C PRO A 127 -9.86 17.15 1.18
N ALA A 128 -10.19 18.24 1.89
CA ALA A 128 -11.32 19.14 1.58
C ALA A 128 -10.91 20.43 0.84
N GLY A 129 -9.95 20.40 -0.04
CA GLY A 129 -9.30 21.52 -0.71
C GLY A 129 -7.88 21.64 -0.15
N VAL A 130 -7.00 22.51 -0.55
CA VAL A 130 -7.08 23.70 -1.40
C VAL A 130 -6.39 23.39 -2.73
N ILE A 131 -6.73 24.08 -3.83
CA ILE A 131 -5.90 24.15 -5.04
C ILE A 131 -5.04 25.39 -4.88
N ALA A 132 -3.75 25.22 -4.67
CA ALA A 132 -2.79 26.28 -4.35
C ALA A 132 -1.65 26.34 -5.37
N SER A 133 -0.49 26.91 -5.02
CA SER A 133 0.70 26.91 -5.87
C SER A 133 1.20 25.49 -6.15
N THR A 134 2.01 25.35 -7.21
CA THR A 134 2.62 24.04 -7.55
C THR A 134 3.40 23.45 -6.38
N ALA A 135 4.14 24.27 -5.62
CA ALA A 135 4.87 23.79 -4.45
C ALA A 135 3.96 23.25 -3.35
N GLU A 136 2.89 23.98 -3.02
CA GLU A 136 1.93 23.56 -2.02
C GLU A 136 1.14 22.32 -2.46
N ASN A 137 0.78 22.24 -3.74
CA ASN A 137 0.10 21.08 -4.33
C ASN A 137 1.00 19.84 -4.33
N LEU A 138 2.30 19.97 -4.63
CA LEU A 138 3.27 18.87 -4.51
C LEU A 138 3.42 18.38 -3.07
N LYS A 139 3.43 19.31 -2.11
CA LYS A 139 3.46 18.97 -0.68
C LYS A 139 2.21 18.21 -0.27
N ALA A 140 1.03 18.72 -0.61
CA ALA A 140 -0.25 18.09 -0.28
C ALA A 140 -0.40 16.71 -0.93
N ALA A 141 0.10 16.53 -2.16
CA ALA A 141 0.15 15.24 -2.83
C ALA A 141 1.06 14.27 -2.06
N ALA A 142 2.30 14.66 -1.76
CA ALA A 142 3.25 13.83 -1.02
C ALA A 142 2.73 13.41 0.37
N GLU A 143 2.02 14.29 1.08
CA GLU A 143 1.39 13.98 2.37
C GLU A 143 0.25 12.95 2.23
N GLY A 144 -0.51 13.02 1.15
CA GLY A 144 -1.55 12.05 0.81
C GLY A 144 -0.96 10.66 0.56
N GLU A 145 0.00 10.55 -0.36
CA GLU A 145 0.70 9.30 -0.65
C GLU A 145 1.33 8.69 0.61
N LYS A 146 1.95 9.56 1.45
CA LYS A 146 2.52 9.14 2.74
C LYS A 146 1.51 8.50 3.66
N LEU A 147 0.30 9.06 3.75
CA LEU A 147 -0.78 8.52 4.56
C LEU A 147 -1.23 7.15 4.04
N GLU A 148 -1.34 7.00 2.73
CA GLU A 148 -1.78 5.76 2.08
C GLU A 148 -0.79 4.62 2.29
N TRP A 149 0.48 4.79 1.90
CA TRP A 149 1.46 3.71 2.04
C TRP A 149 1.94 3.49 3.48
N GLY A 150 1.98 4.55 4.29
CA GLY A 150 2.52 4.50 5.65
C GLY A 150 1.51 4.06 6.71
N THR A 151 0.23 4.15 6.43
CA THR A 151 -0.82 3.90 7.44
C THR A 151 -2.04 3.19 6.87
N LEU A 152 -2.72 3.74 5.86
CA LEU A 152 -4.04 3.25 5.45
C LEU A 152 -3.95 1.85 4.83
N TYR A 153 -3.18 1.68 3.78
CA TYR A 153 -3.12 0.41 3.05
C TYR A 153 -2.46 -0.73 3.83
N PRO A 154 -1.40 -0.50 4.64
CA PRO A 154 -0.94 -1.52 5.58
C PRO A 154 -2.02 -1.98 6.54
N ASN A 155 -2.75 -1.06 7.17
CA ASN A 155 -3.83 -1.40 8.09
C ASN A 155 -4.98 -2.13 7.38
N PHE A 156 -5.37 -1.70 6.19
CA PHE A 156 -6.41 -2.36 5.39
C PHE A 156 -5.99 -3.77 4.96
N ALA A 157 -4.71 -3.95 4.63
CA ALA A 157 -4.16 -5.26 4.31
C ALA A 157 -4.20 -6.21 5.51
N ASP A 158 -3.86 -5.73 6.71
CA ASP A 158 -3.87 -6.54 7.93
C ASP A 158 -5.28 -6.95 8.32
N VAL A 159 -6.28 -6.05 8.16
CA VAL A 159 -7.70 -6.38 8.32
C VAL A 159 -8.13 -7.44 7.33
N ALA A 160 -7.79 -7.28 6.04
CA ALA A 160 -8.15 -8.24 5.00
C ALA A 160 -7.52 -9.63 5.26
N GLU A 161 -6.27 -9.66 5.76
CA GLU A 161 -5.60 -10.92 6.15
C GLU A 161 -6.33 -11.61 7.33
N GLN A 162 -6.72 -10.84 8.36
CA GLN A 162 -7.44 -11.34 9.54
C GLN A 162 -8.83 -11.87 9.18
N GLU A 163 -9.53 -11.23 8.25
CA GLU A 163 -10.83 -11.65 7.73
C GLU A 163 -10.72 -12.78 6.68
N GLY A 164 -9.52 -13.20 6.28
CA GLY A 164 -9.24 -14.30 5.35
C GLY A 164 -9.20 -13.92 3.88
N PHE A 165 -9.28 -12.62 3.54
CA PHE A 165 -9.25 -12.12 2.16
C PHE A 165 -7.82 -11.82 1.68
N ARG A 166 -7.00 -12.86 1.60
CA ARG A 166 -5.56 -12.76 1.30
C ARG A 166 -5.23 -12.08 -0.02
N ASP A 167 -6.09 -12.23 -1.04
CA ASP A 167 -5.89 -11.60 -2.33
C ASP A 167 -6.07 -10.08 -2.23
N VAL A 168 -7.06 -9.63 -1.45
CA VAL A 168 -7.28 -8.22 -1.14
C VAL A 168 -6.10 -7.65 -0.34
N ALA A 169 -5.64 -8.38 0.69
CA ALA A 169 -4.47 -7.97 1.47
C ALA A 169 -3.22 -7.79 0.59
N ARG A 170 -3.01 -8.68 -0.38
CA ARG A 170 -1.90 -8.59 -1.35
C ARG A 170 -2.03 -7.36 -2.23
N THR A 171 -3.24 -7.05 -2.71
CA THR A 171 -3.50 -5.85 -3.52
C THR A 171 -3.17 -4.58 -2.74
N PHE A 172 -3.66 -4.40 -1.51
CA PHE A 172 -3.33 -3.27 -0.67
C PHE A 172 -1.81 -3.11 -0.44
N ARG A 173 -1.12 -4.20 -0.11
CA ARG A 173 0.34 -4.18 0.09
C ARG A 173 1.11 -3.85 -1.19
N SER A 174 0.58 -4.20 -2.35
CA SER A 174 1.22 -3.93 -3.65
C SER A 174 1.03 -2.47 -4.05
N VAL A 175 -0.18 -1.93 -3.92
CA VAL A 175 -0.46 -0.52 -4.17
C VAL A 175 0.34 0.36 -3.21
N ALA A 176 0.38 0.07 -1.90
CA ALA A 176 1.19 0.80 -0.94
C ALA A 176 2.67 0.98 -1.36
N LYS A 177 3.25 0.03 -2.07
CA LYS A 177 4.62 0.17 -2.60
C LYS A 177 4.70 1.19 -3.71
N VAL A 178 3.67 1.33 -4.52
CA VAL A 178 3.61 2.32 -5.59
C VAL A 178 3.48 3.72 -4.98
N GLU A 179 2.62 3.91 -3.97
CA GLU A 179 2.42 5.20 -3.31
C GLU A 179 3.69 5.70 -2.60
N ALA A 180 4.53 4.80 -2.11
CA ALA A 180 5.85 5.17 -1.61
C ALA A 180 6.78 5.75 -2.70
N TYR A 181 6.62 5.34 -3.97
CA TYR A 181 7.32 5.94 -5.10
C TYR A 181 6.71 7.27 -5.53
N HIS A 182 5.39 7.43 -5.49
CA HIS A 182 4.69 8.67 -5.76
C HIS A 182 5.09 9.74 -4.75
N GLU A 183 5.07 9.46 -3.43
CA GLU A 183 5.57 10.35 -2.38
C GLU A 183 6.99 10.83 -2.70
N ARG A 184 7.91 9.89 -2.92
CA ARG A 184 9.32 10.23 -3.19
C ARG A 184 9.48 11.13 -4.42
N ARG A 185 8.70 10.88 -5.48
CA ARG A 185 8.67 11.69 -6.69
C ARG A 185 8.20 13.10 -6.40
N TYR A 186 7.08 13.25 -5.69
CA TYR A 186 6.55 14.57 -5.33
C TYR A 186 7.47 15.36 -4.43
N LEU A 187 8.08 14.74 -3.43
CA LEU A 187 9.08 15.39 -2.56
C LEU A 187 10.30 15.87 -3.34
N LYS A 188 10.77 15.09 -4.32
CA LYS A 188 11.88 15.49 -5.17
C LYS A 188 11.53 16.68 -6.08
N LEU A 189 10.32 16.69 -6.64
CA LEU A 189 9.83 17.80 -7.44
C LEU A 189 9.62 19.05 -6.57
N LEU A 190 9.06 18.90 -5.37
CA LEU A 190 8.93 19.99 -4.41
C LEU A 190 10.28 20.63 -4.09
N THR A 191 11.30 19.83 -3.79
CA THR A 191 12.66 20.31 -3.56
C THR A 191 13.19 21.09 -4.77
N ASN A 192 12.99 20.59 -5.99
CA ASN A 192 13.44 21.28 -7.20
C ASN A 192 12.72 22.65 -7.38
N VAL A 193 11.44 22.74 -7.05
CA VAL A 193 10.68 24.00 -7.14
C VAL A 193 11.16 24.98 -6.08
N THR A 194 11.24 24.57 -4.83
CA THR A 194 11.60 25.45 -3.70
C THR A 194 13.06 25.94 -3.76
N GLU A 195 13.95 25.14 -4.33
CA GLU A 195 15.37 25.51 -4.49
C GLU A 195 15.66 26.20 -5.85
N GLY A 196 14.65 26.45 -6.70
CA GLY A 196 14.85 27.03 -8.02
C GLY A 196 15.63 26.13 -8.99
N LYS A 197 15.61 24.82 -8.76
CA LYS A 197 16.41 23.82 -9.50
C LYS A 197 15.63 23.10 -10.61
N VAL A 198 14.42 23.53 -10.95
CA VAL A 198 13.64 22.91 -12.03
C VAL A 198 14.35 23.09 -13.38
N PHE A 199 14.82 24.29 -13.68
CA PHE A 199 15.47 24.66 -14.96
C PHE A 199 16.96 24.94 -14.83
N LYS A 200 17.54 24.70 -13.66
CA LYS A 200 18.94 24.91 -13.34
C LYS A 200 19.49 23.78 -12.48
N LYS A 201 20.75 23.40 -12.68
CA LYS A 201 21.47 22.42 -11.87
C LYS A 201 22.86 22.93 -11.52
N ASP A 202 23.49 22.36 -10.52
CA ASP A 202 24.80 22.75 -10.03
C ASP A 202 25.94 22.37 -11.06
N ALA A 203 25.65 21.38 -11.92
CA ALA A 203 26.55 20.92 -12.97
C ALA A 203 25.90 21.02 -14.36
N LYS A 204 26.70 20.97 -15.41
CA LYS A 204 26.18 20.80 -16.78
C LYS A 204 25.55 19.41 -16.90
N ILE A 205 24.31 19.38 -17.40
CA ILE A 205 23.56 18.17 -17.70
C ILE A 205 22.87 18.32 -19.06
N LYS A 206 22.35 17.20 -19.57
CA LYS A 206 21.51 17.23 -20.78
C LYS A 206 20.06 17.55 -20.40
N TRP A 207 19.47 18.45 -21.19
CA TRP A 207 18.09 18.87 -21.12
C TRP A 207 17.37 18.55 -22.42
N LYS A 208 16.12 18.13 -22.37
CA LYS A 208 15.29 17.87 -23.54
C LYS A 208 14.12 18.83 -23.59
N CYS A 209 13.88 19.45 -24.73
CA CYS A 209 12.65 20.16 -25.01
C CYS A 209 11.50 19.16 -25.23
N ARG A 210 10.49 19.17 -24.38
CA ARG A 210 9.32 18.28 -24.45
C ARG A 210 8.52 18.47 -25.74
N ASN A 211 8.54 19.65 -26.35
CA ASN A 211 7.78 19.93 -27.55
C ASN A 211 8.43 19.36 -28.82
N CYS A 212 9.73 19.55 -29.01
CA CYS A 212 10.37 19.19 -30.29
C CYS A 212 11.50 18.14 -30.17
N GLY A 213 11.81 17.69 -28.95
CA GLY A 213 12.86 16.69 -28.73
C GLY A 213 14.29 17.22 -28.76
N PHE A 214 14.50 18.54 -28.98
CA PHE A 214 15.84 19.11 -28.97
C PHE A 214 16.56 18.86 -27.65
N VAL A 215 17.79 18.35 -27.73
CA VAL A 215 18.64 18.11 -26.56
C VAL A 215 19.70 19.20 -26.46
N TYR A 216 19.81 19.82 -25.29
CA TYR A 216 20.74 20.89 -24.95
C TYR A 216 21.60 20.48 -23.76
N GLU A 217 22.87 20.86 -23.75
CA GLU A 217 23.77 20.61 -22.62
C GLU A 217 24.17 21.92 -21.95
N GLY A 218 23.90 22.04 -20.65
CA GLY A 218 24.22 23.22 -19.85
C GLY A 218 23.81 23.06 -18.40
N SER A 219 24.26 24.00 -17.55
CA SER A 219 23.81 24.05 -16.13
C SER A 219 22.44 24.71 -15.97
N GLU A 220 21.99 25.47 -16.97
CA GLU A 220 20.68 26.13 -16.98
C GLU A 220 20.11 26.10 -18.39
N VAL A 221 18.79 25.92 -18.51
CA VAL A 221 18.13 25.88 -19.82
C VAL A 221 18.03 27.27 -20.44
N PRO A 222 18.03 27.40 -21.79
CA PRO A 222 17.81 28.69 -22.45
C PRO A 222 16.36 29.17 -22.21
N GLU A 223 16.12 30.49 -22.21
CA GLU A 223 14.78 31.07 -22.03
C GLU A 223 13.78 30.63 -23.11
N LYS A 224 14.28 30.30 -24.32
CA LYS A 224 13.50 29.76 -25.43
C LYS A 224 14.28 28.64 -26.12
N CYS A 225 13.59 27.60 -26.51
CA CYS A 225 14.15 26.52 -27.31
C CYS A 225 14.64 27.10 -28.68
N PRO A 226 15.94 26.93 -29.04
CA PRO A 226 16.48 27.48 -30.29
C PRO A 226 15.90 26.83 -31.54
N VAL A 227 15.26 25.67 -31.42
CA VAL A 227 14.69 24.92 -32.54
C VAL A 227 13.24 25.31 -32.80
N CYS A 228 12.40 25.30 -31.73
CA CYS A 228 10.96 25.46 -31.90
C CYS A 228 10.36 26.71 -31.22
N GLY A 229 11.20 27.55 -30.58
CA GLY A 229 10.80 28.82 -29.96
C GLY A 229 9.95 28.69 -28.67
N HIS A 230 9.60 27.47 -28.20
CA HIS A 230 8.88 27.31 -26.98
C HIS A 230 9.68 27.78 -25.76
N PRO A 231 9.00 28.30 -24.72
CA PRO A 231 9.65 28.82 -23.53
C PRO A 231 10.36 27.74 -22.72
N LYS A 232 11.23 28.17 -21.79
CA LYS A 232 11.98 27.27 -20.90
C LYS A 232 11.12 26.29 -20.11
N SER A 233 9.86 26.60 -19.88
CA SER A 233 8.87 25.72 -19.24
C SER A 233 8.77 24.33 -19.90
N TYR A 234 9.13 24.22 -21.17
CA TYR A 234 9.10 22.97 -21.93
C TYR A 234 10.37 22.13 -21.80
N PHE A 235 11.37 22.56 -21.04
CA PHE A 235 12.56 21.74 -20.84
C PHE A 235 12.41 20.81 -19.61
N GLU A 236 12.95 19.62 -19.76
CA GLU A 236 13.08 18.63 -18.69
C GLU A 236 14.50 18.04 -18.70
N VAL A 237 14.92 17.42 -17.60
CA VAL A 237 16.16 16.66 -17.54
C VAL A 237 16.09 15.51 -18.55
N TRP A 238 17.08 15.40 -19.40
CA TRP A 238 17.19 14.30 -20.36
C TRP A 238 17.45 12.98 -19.63
N CYS A 239 16.69 11.95 -19.95
CA CYS A 239 16.87 10.59 -19.45
C CYS A 239 16.71 9.60 -20.60
N GLU A 240 17.67 8.70 -20.75
CA GLU A 240 17.57 7.54 -21.65
C GLU A 240 16.94 6.39 -20.86
N ASN A 241 15.72 6.05 -21.17
CA ASN A 241 14.93 5.04 -20.45
C ASN A 241 14.46 3.90 -21.37
N TYR A 242 15.21 3.60 -22.41
CA TYR A 242 14.94 2.57 -23.43
C TYR A 242 16.16 1.69 -23.67
#